data_ad097bdc29b10a6bf8f9859f5b79590e
#
_entry.id   ad097bdc29b10a6bf8f9859f5b79590e
#
_cell.length_a   1.000
_cell.length_b   1.000
_cell.length_c   1.000
_cell.angle_alpha   90.00
_cell.angle_beta   90.00
_cell.angle_gamma   90.00
#
_symmetry.space_group_name_H-M   'P 1'
#
loop_
_entity.id
_entity.type
_entity.pdbx_description
1 polymer ?
#
loop_
_entity_poly.entity_id
_entity_poly.type
_entity_poly.pdbx_seq_one_letter_code
_entity_poly.pdbx_strand_id
1 'polypeptide(L)'
;NKKTTIVSFGHRNPQGLYYSQKFDFILSTEHGPKGGDEINMNIQPFLEIKNFGWPISSYGEHYSKHYTEEILKEAPLNKSHKKFGFEEPIKFFNPSIGISQVVSINEAETEFFIGAMGNEIKEQDLGIHYIKLNNERNKIINHSYIPLNERVRDMIISKDKKTVVVFLETTSSLAFLRKLDN
;
A
#
# COMPACT_ATOMS: atom_id res chain seq x y z
N ASN A 1 -25.82 3.32 -20.08
CA ASN A 1 -25.90 2.70 -18.76
C ASN A 1 -24.48 2.42 -18.29
N LYS A 2 -24.02 3.14 -17.23
CA LYS A 2 -22.73 2.82 -16.55
C LYS A 2 -22.99 1.65 -15.61
N LYS A 3 -22.28 0.55 -15.78
CA LYS A 3 -22.35 -0.62 -14.89
C LYS A 3 -21.14 -0.54 -13.95
N THR A 4 -21.39 -0.53 -12.65
CA THR A 4 -20.34 -0.68 -11.64
C THR A 4 -20.10 -2.17 -11.35
N THR A 5 -18.84 -2.59 -11.29
CA THR A 5 -18.45 -3.95 -10.94
C THR A 5 -17.52 -3.89 -9.72
N ILE A 6 -17.86 -4.63 -8.67
CA ILE A 6 -16.98 -4.79 -7.51
C ILE A 6 -15.96 -5.87 -7.85
N VAL A 7 -14.68 -5.58 -7.60
CA VAL A 7 -13.56 -6.50 -7.86
C VAL A 7 -12.85 -6.95 -6.59
N SER A 8 -13.07 -6.24 -5.47
CA SER A 8 -12.57 -6.62 -4.15
C SER A 8 -13.37 -5.96 -3.04
N PHE A 9 -13.27 -6.50 -1.84
CA PHE A 9 -13.84 -5.94 -0.61
C PHE A 9 -13.00 -6.38 0.60
N GLY A 10 -13.42 -6.01 1.82
CA GLY A 10 -12.64 -6.29 3.02
C GLY A 10 -11.42 -5.40 3.19
N HIS A 11 -11.46 -4.19 2.65
CA HIS A 11 -10.48 -3.15 2.84
C HIS A 11 -10.85 -2.27 4.04
N ARG A 12 -9.82 -1.77 4.75
CA ARG A 12 -10.01 -0.86 5.89
C ARG A 12 -10.00 0.61 5.48
N ASN A 13 -8.85 1.08 5.01
CA ASN A 13 -8.62 2.50 4.70
C ASN A 13 -7.63 2.64 3.53
N PRO A 14 -8.08 2.37 2.30
CA PRO A 14 -7.24 2.49 1.10
C PRO A 14 -6.70 3.90 0.91
N GLN A 15 -5.42 4.01 0.55
CA GLN A 15 -4.70 5.27 0.34
C GLN A 15 -4.19 5.40 -1.08
N GLY A 16 -3.46 4.43 -1.57
CA GLY A 16 -2.89 4.40 -2.91
C GLY A 16 -3.53 3.33 -3.78
N LEU A 17 -3.63 3.63 -5.07
CA LEU A 17 -4.23 2.72 -6.05
C LEU A 17 -3.48 2.81 -7.38
N TYR A 18 -3.05 1.66 -7.88
CA TYR A 18 -2.46 1.50 -9.19
C TYR A 18 -3.15 0.37 -9.95
N TYR A 19 -3.64 0.63 -11.14
CA TYR A 19 -4.20 -0.37 -12.05
C TYR A 19 -3.31 -0.57 -13.26
N SER A 20 -2.88 -1.79 -13.49
CA SER A 20 -2.19 -2.20 -14.71
C SER A 20 -3.19 -2.80 -15.69
N GLN A 21 -3.53 -2.06 -16.73
CA GLN A 21 -4.30 -2.61 -17.85
C GLN A 21 -3.46 -3.61 -18.66
N LYS A 22 -2.15 -3.41 -18.73
CA LYS A 22 -1.22 -4.23 -19.52
C LYS A 22 -1.05 -5.64 -18.96
N PHE A 23 -1.02 -5.77 -17.64
CA PHE A 23 -0.75 -7.03 -16.94
C PHE A 23 -1.92 -7.50 -16.09
N ASP A 24 -3.05 -6.78 -16.15
CA ASP A 24 -4.32 -7.09 -15.49
C ASP A 24 -4.18 -7.34 -13.98
N PHE A 25 -3.69 -6.32 -13.26
CA PHE A 25 -3.64 -6.34 -11.79
C PHE A 25 -3.96 -4.98 -11.17
N ILE A 26 -4.39 -5.00 -9.92
CA ILE A 26 -4.49 -3.83 -9.06
C ILE A 26 -3.52 -3.99 -7.91
N LEU A 27 -2.67 -2.98 -7.68
CA LEU A 27 -1.85 -2.83 -6.50
C LEU A 27 -2.44 -1.70 -5.66
N SER A 28 -2.79 -1.99 -4.43
CA SER A 28 -3.32 -1.00 -3.51
C SER A 28 -2.52 -0.95 -2.21
N THR A 29 -2.55 0.20 -1.58
CA THR A 29 -1.98 0.44 -0.25
C THR A 29 -3.08 0.87 0.69
N GLU A 30 -3.02 0.44 1.94
CA GLU A 30 -4.02 0.84 2.93
C GLU A 30 -3.46 0.93 4.34
N HIS A 31 -4.04 1.84 5.13
CA HIS A 31 -3.73 1.92 6.55
C HIS A 31 -4.42 0.80 7.32
N GLY A 32 -3.61 0.07 8.08
CA GLY A 32 -4.09 -0.78 9.17
C GLY A 32 -4.62 0.04 10.35
N PRO A 33 -5.06 -0.63 11.40
CA PRO A 33 -5.25 0.01 12.71
C PRO A 33 -3.86 0.34 13.32
N LYS A 34 -3.67 0.28 14.61
CA LYS A 34 -2.35 0.51 15.23
C LYS A 34 -1.33 -0.52 14.73
N GLY A 35 -0.49 -0.12 13.79
CA GLY A 35 0.36 -1.01 12.98
C GLY A 35 -0.42 -1.63 11.79
N GLY A 36 0.23 -2.48 11.01
CA GLY A 36 -0.41 -3.28 9.97
C GLY A 36 -0.86 -2.53 8.73
N ASP A 37 -0.15 -1.47 8.31
CA ASP A 37 -0.32 -0.91 6.97
C ASP A 37 0.01 -1.99 5.94
N GLU A 38 -0.74 -2.05 4.84
CA GLU A 38 -0.68 -3.16 3.89
C GLU A 38 -0.44 -2.71 2.45
N ILE A 39 0.27 -3.56 1.72
CA ILE A 39 0.33 -3.55 0.26
C ILE A 39 -0.42 -4.78 -0.23
N ASN A 40 -1.51 -4.55 -0.94
CA ASN A 40 -2.42 -5.57 -1.43
C ASN A 40 -2.33 -5.72 -2.94
N MET A 41 -2.32 -6.97 -3.42
CA MET A 41 -2.27 -7.30 -4.83
C MET A 41 -3.52 -8.07 -5.25
N ASN A 42 -4.22 -7.56 -6.26
CA ASN A 42 -5.34 -8.24 -6.88
C ASN A 42 -4.97 -8.55 -8.35
N ILE A 43 -4.58 -9.79 -8.63
CA ILE A 43 -4.25 -10.25 -9.97
C ILE A 43 -5.53 -10.73 -10.65
N GLN A 44 -5.72 -10.33 -11.93
CA GLN A 44 -6.92 -10.65 -12.73
C GLN A 44 -8.22 -10.24 -12.02
N PRO A 45 -8.37 -8.94 -11.66
CA PRO A 45 -9.42 -8.47 -10.76
C PRO A 45 -10.85 -8.70 -11.27
N PHE A 46 -11.02 -8.98 -12.56
CA PHE A 46 -12.33 -9.23 -13.16
C PHE A 46 -12.74 -10.71 -13.20
N LEU A 47 -11.82 -11.64 -12.85
CA LEU A 47 -12.14 -13.08 -12.84
C LEU A 47 -12.77 -13.51 -11.52
N GLU A 48 -12.31 -12.95 -10.41
CA GLU A 48 -12.76 -13.33 -9.07
C GLU A 48 -12.78 -12.11 -8.14
N ILE A 49 -13.83 -12.00 -7.33
CA ILE A 49 -13.93 -10.95 -6.31
C ILE A 49 -13.09 -11.37 -5.11
N LYS A 50 -12.04 -10.61 -4.81
CA LYS A 50 -11.13 -10.85 -3.69
C LYS A 50 -11.64 -10.25 -2.39
N ASN A 51 -11.41 -10.95 -1.27
CA ASN A 51 -11.70 -10.45 0.08
C ASN A 51 -10.39 -10.28 0.86
N PHE A 52 -10.05 -9.03 1.24
CA PHE A 52 -8.84 -8.71 1.98
C PHE A 52 -9.00 -8.76 3.51
N GLY A 53 -10.16 -9.17 4.01
CA GLY A 53 -10.35 -9.71 5.36
C GLY A 53 -10.70 -8.71 6.45
N TRP A 54 -10.64 -7.40 6.23
CA TRP A 54 -11.05 -6.43 7.25
C TRP A 54 -12.54 -6.56 7.60
N PRO A 55 -12.95 -6.53 8.90
CA PRO A 55 -12.11 -6.39 10.11
C PRO A 55 -11.74 -7.72 10.79
N ILE A 56 -11.96 -8.86 10.16
CA ILE A 56 -11.71 -10.18 10.75
C ILE A 56 -10.21 -10.45 10.87
N SER A 57 -9.44 -10.05 9.86
CA SER A 57 -7.98 -10.19 9.83
C SER A 57 -7.30 -8.84 9.67
N SER A 58 -6.17 -8.65 10.36
CA SER A 58 -5.26 -7.50 10.23
C SER A 58 -3.96 -7.78 10.97
N TYR A 59 -2.84 -7.31 10.45
CA TYR A 59 -1.55 -7.36 11.13
C TYR A 59 -1.36 -6.25 12.17
N GLY A 60 -2.25 -5.26 12.20
CA GLY A 60 -2.29 -4.23 13.23
C GLY A 60 -3.06 -4.64 14.49
N GLU A 61 -3.12 -3.75 15.47
CA GLU A 61 -3.77 -3.94 16.75
C GLU A 61 -4.84 -2.89 17.00
N HIS A 62 -5.75 -3.14 17.90
CA HIS A 62 -6.71 -2.14 18.36
C HIS A 62 -5.99 -0.93 19.00
N TYR A 63 -6.50 0.28 18.79
CA TYR A 63 -5.94 1.49 19.37
C TYR A 63 -6.11 1.56 20.90
N SER A 64 -7.22 1.05 21.40
CA SER A 64 -7.52 1.00 22.84
C SER A 64 -7.33 -0.42 23.40
N LYS A 65 -7.00 -0.52 24.68
CA LYS A 65 -7.03 -1.78 25.44
C LYS A 65 -8.40 -2.03 26.09
N HIS A 66 -9.32 -1.07 25.99
CA HIS A 66 -10.64 -1.09 26.63
C HIS A 66 -11.76 -1.26 25.62
N TYR A 67 -11.69 -2.33 24.82
CA TYR A 67 -12.81 -2.71 23.96
C TYR A 67 -13.72 -3.72 24.68
N THR A 68 -15.02 -3.64 24.39
CA THR A 68 -15.99 -4.64 24.86
C THR A 68 -15.74 -5.99 24.15
N GLU A 69 -16.15 -7.07 24.78
CA GLU A 69 -16.09 -8.41 24.16
C GLU A 69 -16.82 -8.47 22.83
N GLU A 70 -17.92 -7.71 22.70
CA GLU A 70 -18.70 -7.59 21.47
C GLU A 70 -17.87 -7.01 20.32
N ILE A 71 -17.17 -5.88 20.57
CA ILE A 71 -16.27 -5.25 19.58
C ILE A 71 -15.14 -6.20 19.18
N LEU A 72 -14.54 -6.90 20.14
CA LEU A 72 -13.46 -7.86 19.86
C LEU A 72 -13.97 -9.07 19.07
N LYS A 73 -15.23 -9.44 19.23
CA LYS A 73 -15.85 -10.52 18.46
C LYS A 73 -16.15 -10.08 17.01
N GLU A 74 -16.61 -8.84 16.80
CA GLU A 74 -16.89 -8.29 15.47
C GLU A 74 -15.62 -7.94 14.70
N ALA A 75 -14.56 -7.56 15.39
CA ALA A 75 -13.27 -7.19 14.80
C ALA A 75 -12.09 -7.88 15.52
N PRO A 76 -11.92 -9.19 15.34
CA PRO A 76 -10.92 -9.97 16.09
C PRO A 76 -9.47 -9.67 15.68
N LEU A 77 -9.24 -9.05 14.51
CA LEU A 77 -7.92 -8.68 13.99
C LEU A 77 -6.92 -9.85 14.03
N ASN A 78 -7.33 -10.99 13.50
CA ASN A 78 -6.49 -12.19 13.43
C ASN A 78 -5.20 -11.92 12.63
N LYS A 79 -4.05 -12.42 13.09
CA LYS A 79 -2.73 -12.18 12.50
C LYS A 79 -2.42 -13.10 11.30
N SER A 80 -3.43 -13.51 10.55
CA SER A 80 -3.28 -14.26 9.29
C SER A 80 -4.55 -14.12 8.48
N HIS A 81 -4.47 -13.60 7.28
CA HIS A 81 -5.59 -13.51 6.37
C HIS A 81 -5.92 -14.88 5.79
N LYS A 82 -4.91 -15.59 5.30
CA LYS A 82 -5.07 -16.91 4.67
C LYS A 82 -5.73 -17.98 5.54
N LYS A 83 -5.42 -18.01 6.86
CA LYS A 83 -6.04 -18.99 7.78
C LYS A 83 -7.55 -18.80 7.92
N PHE A 84 -8.05 -17.61 7.63
CA PHE A 84 -9.46 -17.24 7.71
C PHE A 84 -10.12 -17.13 6.34
N GLY A 85 -9.45 -17.59 5.26
CA GLY A 85 -10.01 -17.64 3.90
C GLY A 85 -9.95 -16.32 3.15
N PHE A 86 -9.06 -15.39 3.55
CA PHE A 86 -8.87 -14.09 2.93
C PHE A 86 -7.56 -14.00 2.13
N GLU A 87 -7.45 -13.00 1.26
CA GLU A 87 -6.22 -12.68 0.54
C GLU A 87 -5.17 -12.12 1.50
N GLU A 88 -3.95 -12.67 1.43
CA GLU A 88 -2.82 -12.13 2.19
C GLU A 88 -2.28 -10.87 1.51
N PRO A 89 -1.95 -9.80 2.26
CA PRO A 89 -1.15 -8.71 1.72
C PRO A 89 0.21 -9.22 1.24
N ILE A 90 0.72 -8.71 0.13
CA ILE A 90 2.07 -9.07 -0.33
C ILE A 90 3.16 -8.48 0.57
N LYS A 91 2.79 -7.49 1.39
CA LYS A 91 3.60 -6.94 2.48
C LYS A 91 2.71 -6.22 3.49
N PHE A 92 3.09 -6.29 4.75
CA PHE A 92 2.57 -5.41 5.79
C PHE A 92 3.71 -4.73 6.55
N PHE A 93 3.39 -3.62 7.22
CA PHE A 93 4.31 -2.84 8.04
C PHE A 93 3.82 -2.80 9.49
N ASN A 94 4.68 -3.19 10.41
CA ASN A 94 4.44 -3.06 11.84
C ASN A 94 5.75 -2.68 12.54
N PRO A 95 5.88 -1.42 13.02
CA PRO A 95 4.84 -0.39 13.09
C PRO A 95 4.35 0.09 11.73
N SER A 96 3.19 0.78 11.72
CA SER A 96 2.68 1.47 10.54
C SER A 96 3.63 2.56 10.07
N ILE A 97 3.75 2.73 8.76
CA ILE A 97 4.54 3.80 8.14
C ILE A 97 3.69 4.99 7.68
N GLY A 98 2.37 4.95 7.92
CA GLY A 98 1.45 5.91 7.34
C GLY A 98 1.46 5.82 5.81
N ILE A 99 1.30 4.60 5.28
CA ILE A 99 1.41 4.31 3.84
C ILE A 99 0.48 5.20 3.02
N SER A 100 0.95 5.71 1.87
CA SER A 100 0.18 6.60 1.01
C SER A 100 0.14 6.12 -0.45
N GLN A 101 0.25 7.03 -1.40
CA GLN A 101 0.17 6.75 -2.83
C GLN A 101 1.23 5.75 -3.33
N VAL A 102 0.88 5.02 -4.38
CA VAL A 102 1.75 4.09 -5.10
C VAL A 102 1.84 4.44 -6.58
N VAL A 103 3.05 4.45 -7.14
CA VAL A 103 3.29 4.69 -8.57
C VAL A 103 4.27 3.68 -9.14
N SER A 104 4.01 3.20 -10.36
CA SER A 104 4.94 2.35 -11.10
C SER A 104 6.02 3.21 -11.75
N ILE A 105 7.29 2.82 -11.56
CA ILE A 105 8.45 3.58 -12.04
C ILE A 105 9.18 2.95 -13.23
N ASN A 106 8.69 1.82 -13.74
CA ASN A 106 9.25 1.19 -14.94
C ASN A 106 8.17 0.70 -15.90
N GLU A 107 8.53 0.49 -17.17
CA GLU A 107 7.61 0.00 -18.22
C GLU A 107 7.18 -1.46 -18.03
N ALA A 108 7.96 -2.24 -17.28
CA ALA A 108 7.62 -3.62 -16.93
C ALA A 108 6.58 -3.70 -15.80
N GLU A 109 6.28 -2.57 -15.14
CA GLU A 109 5.35 -2.46 -14.01
C GLU A 109 5.65 -3.50 -12.91
N THR A 110 6.94 -3.63 -12.62
CA THR A 110 7.47 -4.50 -11.55
C THR A 110 8.18 -3.70 -10.47
N GLU A 111 8.41 -2.41 -10.68
CA GLU A 111 9.09 -1.52 -9.73
C GLU A 111 8.19 -0.36 -9.36
N PHE A 112 8.05 -0.10 -8.07
CA PHE A 112 7.11 0.88 -7.54
C PHE A 112 7.75 1.74 -6.46
N PHE A 113 7.31 3.00 -6.43
CA PHE A 113 7.48 3.87 -5.27
C PHE A 113 6.18 3.95 -4.49
N ILE A 114 6.30 3.92 -3.17
CA ILE A 114 5.20 4.00 -2.21
C ILE A 114 5.55 5.07 -1.20
N GLY A 115 4.68 6.05 -1.02
CA GLY A 115 4.88 7.13 -0.07
C GLY A 115 4.60 6.68 1.37
N ALA A 116 5.26 7.35 2.31
CA ALA A 116 5.06 7.18 3.74
C ALA A 116 4.83 8.55 4.42
N MET A 117 3.93 8.58 5.41
CA MET A 117 3.45 9.80 6.10
C MET A 117 3.47 9.64 7.61
N GLY A 118 4.44 8.92 8.14
CA GLY A 118 4.62 8.80 9.58
C GLY A 118 5.22 10.04 10.24
N ASN A 119 5.86 9.86 11.38
CA ASN A 119 6.45 10.94 12.17
C ASN A 119 7.89 10.66 12.63
N GLU A 120 8.40 9.47 12.37
CA GLU A 120 9.65 8.98 12.95
C GLU A 120 10.61 8.46 11.88
N ILE A 121 11.68 9.19 11.60
CA ILE A 121 12.72 8.80 10.61
C ILE A 121 13.25 7.38 10.89
N LYS A 122 13.40 7.02 12.17
CA LYS A 122 13.90 5.71 12.59
C LYS A 122 12.98 4.55 12.19
N GLU A 123 11.69 4.82 12.03
CA GLU A 123 10.68 3.86 11.60
C GLU A 123 10.57 3.76 10.07
N GLN A 124 11.40 4.53 9.35
CA GLN A 124 11.39 4.61 7.89
C GLN A 124 10.05 5.07 7.32
N ASP A 125 9.41 6.02 7.97
CA ASP A 125 8.06 6.48 7.68
C ASP A 125 7.96 7.93 7.16
N LEU A 126 9.13 8.57 6.92
CA LEU A 126 9.25 9.94 6.37
C LEU A 126 9.99 9.94 5.02
N GLY A 127 9.38 9.36 4.01
CA GLY A 127 9.98 9.25 2.69
C GLY A 127 9.26 8.30 1.76
N ILE A 128 10.03 7.58 0.95
CA ILE A 128 9.52 6.68 -0.09
C ILE A 128 10.08 5.28 0.12
N HIS A 129 9.20 4.28 0.07
CA HIS A 129 9.59 2.89 -0.06
C HIS A 129 9.66 2.50 -1.54
N TYR A 130 10.79 1.95 -1.95
CA TYR A 130 10.94 1.28 -3.23
C TYR A 130 10.65 -0.20 -3.04
N ILE A 131 9.82 -0.77 -3.91
CA ILE A 131 9.62 -2.22 -3.98
C ILE A 131 9.84 -2.71 -5.40
N LYS A 132 10.36 -3.94 -5.51
CA LYS A 132 10.45 -4.68 -6.75
C LYS A 132 9.70 -6.01 -6.62
N LEU A 133 8.79 -6.25 -7.55
CA LEU A 133 8.04 -7.50 -7.65
C LEU A 133 8.81 -8.52 -8.51
N ASN A 134 8.54 -9.80 -8.28
CA ASN A 134 8.92 -10.86 -9.23
C ASN A 134 8.13 -10.73 -10.54
N ASN A 135 8.48 -11.54 -11.54
CA ASN A 135 7.85 -11.49 -12.87
C ASN A 135 6.35 -11.84 -12.82
N GLU A 136 5.95 -12.72 -11.91
CA GLU A 136 4.56 -13.12 -11.68
C GLU A 136 3.76 -12.07 -10.89
N ARG A 137 4.41 -11.02 -10.38
CA ARG A 137 3.83 -9.91 -9.59
C ARG A 137 3.13 -10.30 -8.29
N ASN A 138 3.41 -11.50 -7.80
CA ASN A 138 2.77 -12.04 -6.60
C ASN A 138 3.66 -11.97 -5.35
N LYS A 139 4.90 -11.47 -5.48
CA LYS A 139 5.87 -11.40 -4.39
C LYS A 139 6.83 -10.22 -4.55
N ILE A 140 7.13 -9.55 -3.44
CA ILE A 140 8.21 -8.56 -3.37
C ILE A 140 9.54 -9.29 -3.25
N ILE A 141 10.47 -9.02 -4.17
CA ILE A 141 11.82 -9.59 -4.21
C ILE A 141 12.91 -8.61 -3.79
N ASN A 142 12.58 -7.32 -3.77
CA ASN A 142 13.47 -6.28 -3.23
C ASN A 142 12.62 -5.19 -2.58
N HIS A 143 13.13 -4.63 -1.47
CA HIS A 143 12.54 -3.51 -0.76
C HIS A 143 13.66 -2.65 -0.20
N SER A 144 13.59 -1.34 -0.43
CA SER A 144 14.49 -0.35 0.14
C SER A 144 13.72 0.91 0.52
N TYR A 145 14.35 1.75 1.34
CA TYR A 145 13.79 3.01 1.80
C TYR A 145 14.64 4.19 1.34
N ILE A 146 13.99 5.23 0.86
CA ILE A 146 14.59 6.50 0.42
C ILE A 146 14.15 7.57 1.41
N PRO A 147 15.01 8.00 2.35
CA PRO A 147 14.66 9.02 3.32
C PRO A 147 14.56 10.39 2.64
N LEU A 148 13.45 11.07 2.85
CA LEU A 148 13.25 12.46 2.44
C LEU A 148 13.15 13.40 3.63
N ASN A 149 12.98 12.87 4.84
CA ASN A 149 12.65 13.58 6.08
C ASN A 149 11.36 14.39 5.95
N GLU A 150 10.43 13.88 5.15
CA GLU A 150 9.17 14.51 4.78
C GLU A 150 8.06 13.47 4.65
N ARG A 151 6.85 13.89 4.97
CA ARG A 151 5.63 13.10 4.74
C ARG A 151 5.26 13.15 3.26
N VAL A 152 5.31 12.02 2.59
CA VAL A 152 4.95 11.92 1.16
C VAL A 152 3.48 11.58 1.02
N ARG A 153 2.64 12.58 0.73
CA ARG A 153 1.18 12.45 0.62
C ARG A 153 0.76 11.80 -0.71
N ASP A 154 1.32 12.30 -1.81
CA ASP A 154 0.93 11.89 -3.14
C ASP A 154 2.11 11.93 -4.10
N MET A 155 2.05 11.15 -5.16
CA MET A 155 3.07 11.06 -6.20
C MET A 155 2.43 10.83 -7.55
N ILE A 156 3.01 11.47 -8.57
CA ILE A 156 2.73 11.16 -9.97
C ILE A 156 4.04 10.96 -10.72
N ILE A 157 4.00 10.17 -11.79
CA ILE A 157 5.17 9.93 -12.61
C ILE A 157 4.99 10.47 -14.02
N SER A 158 6.06 11.02 -14.60
CA SER A 158 6.08 11.46 -16.00
C SER A 158 5.89 10.27 -16.95
N LYS A 159 5.39 10.55 -18.15
CA LYS A 159 5.14 9.51 -19.17
C LYS A 159 6.38 8.70 -19.53
N ASP A 160 7.56 9.35 -19.54
CA ASP A 160 8.84 8.71 -19.84
C ASP A 160 9.46 7.98 -18.63
N LYS A 161 8.76 7.93 -17.49
CA LYS A 161 9.20 7.28 -16.23
C LYS A 161 10.51 7.83 -15.64
N LYS A 162 10.96 9.03 -16.05
CA LYS A 162 12.22 9.61 -15.58
C LYS A 162 12.07 10.59 -14.43
N THR A 163 10.88 11.12 -14.22
CA THR A 163 10.61 12.14 -13.19
C THR A 163 9.40 11.74 -12.37
N VAL A 164 9.55 11.73 -11.07
CA VAL A 164 8.44 11.62 -10.11
C VAL A 164 8.22 12.98 -9.47
N VAL A 165 7.00 13.47 -9.51
CA VAL A 165 6.58 14.64 -8.75
C VAL A 165 5.99 14.15 -7.44
N VAL A 166 6.46 14.68 -6.33
CA VAL A 166 6.01 14.32 -4.98
C VAL A 166 5.37 15.53 -4.30
N PHE A 167 4.24 15.28 -3.63
CA PHE A 167 3.65 16.24 -2.71
C PHE A 167 4.15 15.95 -1.29
N LEU A 168 4.91 16.91 -0.74
CA LEU A 168 5.50 16.88 0.59
C LEU A 168 4.58 17.63 1.55
N GLU A 169 3.98 16.89 2.49
CA GLU A 169 2.91 17.43 3.35
C GLU A 169 3.44 18.37 4.43
N THR A 170 4.59 18.05 5.05
CA THR A 170 5.14 18.82 6.17
C THR A 170 5.50 20.26 5.74
N THR A 171 6.15 20.39 4.59
CA THR A 171 6.53 21.70 4.03
C THR A 171 5.50 22.29 3.09
N SER A 172 4.38 21.57 2.83
CA SER A 172 3.33 21.96 1.87
C SER A 172 3.90 22.30 0.49
N SER A 173 4.85 21.47 0.00
CA SER A 173 5.60 21.73 -1.22
C SER A 173 5.49 20.61 -2.24
N LEU A 174 5.82 20.94 -3.49
CA LEU A 174 6.02 19.98 -4.57
C LEU A 174 7.52 19.85 -4.88
N ALA A 175 8.00 18.62 -5.01
CA ALA A 175 9.38 18.34 -5.35
C ALA A 175 9.48 17.40 -6.55
N PHE A 176 10.61 17.46 -7.25
CA PHE A 176 10.95 16.52 -8.31
C PHE A 176 12.02 15.54 -7.86
N LEU A 177 11.75 14.26 -8.02
CA LEU A 177 12.75 13.21 -7.97
C LEU A 177 13.07 12.79 -9.40
N ARG A 178 14.34 12.88 -9.78
CA ARG A 178 14.80 12.53 -11.11
C ARG A 178 15.88 11.47 -11.02
N LYS A 179 15.84 10.53 -11.96
CA LYS A 179 16.97 9.63 -12.15
C LYS A 179 18.14 10.45 -12.69
N LEU A 180 19.28 10.37 -12.02
CA LEU A 180 20.51 10.96 -12.56
C LEU A 180 20.99 10.06 -13.69
N ASP A 181 21.23 10.65 -14.85
CA ASP A 181 21.95 9.98 -15.94
C ASP A 181 23.44 9.88 -15.50
N ASN A 182 23.93 8.66 -15.30
CA ASN A 182 25.34 8.37 -15.04
C ASN A 182 26.15 8.42 -16.32
#